data_5636531b2593c54318199922592540d8
#
_entry.id   5636531b2593c54318199922592540d8
#
_cell.length_a   1.000
_cell.length_b   1.000
_cell.length_c   1.000
_cell.angle_alpha   90.00
_cell.angle_beta   90.00
_cell.angle_gamma   90.00
#
_symmetry.space_group_name_H-M   'P 1'
#
loop_
_entity.id
_entity.type
_entity.pdbx_description
1 polymer ?
#
loop_
_entity_poly.entity_id
_entity_poly.type
_entity_poly.pdbx_seq_one_letter_code
_entity_poly.pdbx_strand_id
1 'polypeptide(L)'
;GDIFLDSNLSEKHAANYLGNTHGGLLKLEDKWYVFYHRQTNRHSYSRQACAEKLRRNENGAFLQAEVTSCGLNDGPLRGKGRYEARIACNLWGKDGTGRYDGLFPKWRLRNHPYFTQDGPDREDSGNQYIANMRDGAVAGFKYFAFKDAAEIKVHCTGSANGRLQVSTAPDFSTLCADIFIKNGS
;
A
#
# COMPACT_ATOMS: atom_id res chain seq x y z
N GLY A 1 14.70 5.54 13.51
CA GLY A 1 14.32 5.69 12.11
C GLY A 1 12.85 5.42 11.92
N ASP A 2 12.30 5.91 10.84
CA ASP A 2 10.90 5.75 10.51
C ASP A 2 10.67 4.41 9.80
N ILE A 3 9.90 3.52 10.39
CA ILE A 3 9.60 2.20 9.83
C ILE A 3 8.63 2.25 8.64
N PHE A 4 8.05 3.42 8.36
CA PHE A 4 7.03 3.60 7.33
C PHE A 4 7.55 4.20 6.04
N LEU A 5 8.80 4.63 6.04
CA LEU A 5 9.48 5.09 4.82
C LEU A 5 10.24 3.93 4.18
N ASP A 6 10.04 3.75 2.92
CA ASP A 6 10.89 2.87 2.13
C ASP A 6 12.24 3.57 1.92
N SER A 7 13.33 2.88 2.23
CA SER A 7 14.69 3.43 2.08
C SER A 7 15.04 3.84 0.65
N ASN A 8 14.33 3.30 -0.33
CA ASN A 8 14.53 3.58 -1.75
C ASN A 8 13.59 4.65 -2.32
N LEU A 9 12.64 5.12 -1.50
CA LEU A 9 11.67 6.12 -1.91
C LEU A 9 11.78 7.36 -1.02
N SER A 10 11.50 8.50 -1.60
CA SER A 10 11.41 9.75 -0.84
C SER A 10 10.19 9.74 0.08
N GLU A 11 10.17 10.59 1.11
CA GLU A 11 9.01 10.80 1.97
C GLU A 11 7.73 11.09 1.18
N LYS A 12 7.86 11.77 0.05
CA LYS A 12 6.76 12.03 -0.88
C LYS A 12 6.06 10.75 -1.38
N HIS A 13 6.80 9.65 -1.47
CA HIS A 13 6.31 8.37 -1.98
C HIS A 13 6.02 7.35 -0.87
N ALA A 14 6.02 7.78 0.39
CA ALA A 14 5.63 6.90 1.48
C ALA A 14 4.20 6.35 1.27
N ALA A 15 3.95 5.13 1.72
CA ALA A 15 2.65 4.46 1.53
C ALA A 15 1.50 5.18 2.22
N ASN A 16 1.77 5.79 3.35
CA ASN A 16 0.79 6.46 4.19
C ASN A 16 1.40 7.62 4.95
N TYR A 17 0.53 8.51 5.39
CA TYR A 17 0.90 9.48 6.37
C TYR A 17 1.15 8.83 7.75
N LEU A 18 2.21 9.26 8.40
CA LEU A 18 2.74 8.66 9.62
C LEU A 18 2.14 9.23 10.92
N GLY A 19 1.06 9.96 10.84
CA GLY A 19 0.41 10.50 12.02
C GLY A 19 -0.23 9.41 12.88
N ASN A 20 0.04 9.45 14.18
CA ASN A 20 -0.67 8.65 15.17
C ASN A 20 -0.50 7.12 15.01
N THR A 21 0.59 6.69 14.38
CA THR A 21 0.89 5.27 14.21
C THR A 21 1.63 4.74 15.43
N HIS A 22 1.19 3.60 15.93
CA HIS A 22 1.85 2.85 17.00
C HIS A 22 1.62 1.36 16.79
N GLY A 23 2.32 0.53 17.53
CA GLY A 23 2.23 -0.91 17.37
C GLY A 23 3.01 -1.66 18.44
N GLY A 24 3.26 -2.93 18.18
CA GLY A 24 3.97 -3.82 19.08
C GLY A 24 4.90 -4.78 18.37
N LEU A 25 5.82 -5.34 19.11
CA LEU A 25 6.74 -6.36 18.64
C LEU A 25 6.30 -7.74 19.17
N LEU A 26 6.37 -8.74 18.33
CA LEU A 26 6.12 -10.12 18.69
C LEU A 26 7.29 -11.00 18.23
N LYS A 27 7.79 -11.82 19.12
CA LYS A 27 8.66 -12.93 18.76
C LYS A 27 7.82 -14.21 18.69
N LEU A 28 7.84 -14.85 17.53
CA LEU A 28 7.22 -16.16 17.33
C LEU A 28 8.32 -17.12 16.88
N GLU A 29 8.62 -18.10 17.71
CA GLU A 29 9.77 -19.00 17.52
C GLU A 29 11.08 -18.20 17.40
N ASP A 30 11.76 -18.30 16.28
CA ASP A 30 13.00 -17.59 15.96
C ASP A 30 12.79 -16.29 15.16
N LYS A 31 11.54 -15.96 14.83
CA LYS A 31 11.18 -14.82 13.97
C LYS A 31 10.61 -13.68 14.78
N TRP A 32 10.91 -12.47 14.36
CA TRP A 32 10.36 -11.26 14.93
C TRP A 32 9.45 -10.57 13.94
N TYR A 33 8.36 -10.01 14.46
CA TYR A 33 7.37 -9.24 13.70
C TYR A 33 7.09 -7.93 14.39
N VAL A 34 6.84 -6.89 13.60
CA VAL A 34 6.22 -5.65 14.05
C VAL A 34 4.78 -5.62 13.57
N PHE A 35 3.87 -5.39 14.48
CA PHE A 35 2.47 -5.10 14.18
C PHE A 35 2.25 -3.61 14.34
N TYR A 36 1.62 -3.01 13.38
CA TYR A 36 1.32 -1.59 13.38
C TYR A 36 0.01 -1.33 12.66
N HIS A 37 -0.40 -0.08 12.57
CA HIS A 37 -1.56 0.27 11.78
C HIS A 37 -1.26 1.43 10.85
N ARG A 38 -2.04 1.53 9.80
CA ARG A 38 -2.06 2.67 8.89
C ARG A 38 -3.46 3.28 8.84
N GLN A 39 -3.51 4.56 8.54
CA GLN A 39 -4.78 5.26 8.42
C GLN A 39 -5.52 4.87 7.14
N THR A 40 -6.83 4.76 7.27
CA THR A 40 -7.74 4.46 6.17
C THR A 40 -8.83 5.53 6.09
N ASN A 41 -9.64 5.49 5.04
CA ASN A 41 -10.84 6.30 4.92
C ASN A 41 -10.62 7.81 5.01
N ARG A 42 -9.40 8.29 4.78
CA ARG A 42 -8.98 9.69 4.95
C ARG A 42 -9.34 10.25 6.33
N HIS A 43 -9.20 9.42 7.34
CA HIS A 43 -9.61 9.75 8.70
C HIS A 43 -8.58 9.28 9.72
N SER A 44 -8.23 10.11 10.71
CA SER A 44 -7.21 9.79 11.71
C SER A 44 -7.62 8.69 12.70
N TYR A 45 -8.89 8.37 12.80
CA TYR A 45 -9.41 7.32 13.68
C TYR A 45 -9.78 6.02 12.96
N SER A 46 -9.75 6.02 11.62
CA SER A 46 -9.99 4.82 10.82
C SER A 46 -8.67 4.17 10.47
N ARG A 47 -8.52 2.87 10.72
CA ARG A 47 -7.21 2.21 10.68
C ARG A 47 -7.31 0.78 10.15
N GLN A 48 -6.24 0.37 9.49
CA GLN A 48 -6.02 -1.01 9.06
C GLN A 48 -4.79 -1.57 9.79
N ALA A 49 -4.92 -2.75 10.35
CA ALA A 49 -3.80 -3.49 10.92
C ALA A 49 -2.83 -3.92 9.82
N CYS A 50 -1.54 -3.80 10.10
CA CYS A 50 -0.43 -4.19 9.25
C CYS A 50 0.59 -4.97 10.07
N ALA A 51 1.40 -5.78 9.40
CA ALA A 51 2.51 -6.49 10.02
C ALA A 51 3.65 -6.65 9.04
N GLU A 52 4.87 -6.61 9.57
CA GLU A 52 6.10 -6.89 8.81
C GLU A 52 7.03 -7.80 9.60
N LYS A 53 7.75 -8.64 8.88
CA LYS A 53 8.82 -9.44 9.47
C LYS A 53 10.05 -8.57 9.71
N LEU A 54 10.59 -8.63 10.90
CA LEU A 54 11.80 -7.91 11.30
C LEU A 54 13.05 -8.77 11.11
N ARG A 55 14.11 -8.15 10.63
CA ARG A 55 15.45 -8.73 10.60
C ARG A 55 16.32 -8.11 11.69
N ARG A 56 17.30 -8.87 12.14
CA ARG A 56 18.33 -8.40 13.07
C ARG A 56 19.68 -8.47 12.39
N ASN A 57 20.56 -7.55 12.76
CA ASN A 57 21.96 -7.63 12.39
C ASN A 57 22.73 -8.61 13.29
N GLU A 58 24.01 -8.80 13.00
CA GLU A 58 24.90 -9.68 13.75
C GLU A 58 25.01 -9.31 15.23
N ASN A 59 24.89 -8.04 15.58
CA ASN A 59 24.91 -7.53 16.95
C ASN A 59 23.53 -7.66 17.65
N GLY A 60 22.55 -8.24 16.98
CA GLY A 60 21.22 -8.44 17.52
C GLY A 60 20.30 -7.22 17.47
N ALA A 61 20.72 -6.09 16.92
CA ALA A 61 19.85 -4.93 16.74
C ALA A 61 18.88 -5.13 15.59
N PHE A 62 17.66 -4.60 15.72
CA PHE A 62 16.69 -4.62 14.65
C PHE A 62 17.11 -3.70 13.50
N LEU A 63 17.01 -4.24 12.30
CA LEU A 63 17.12 -3.43 11.08
C LEU A 63 15.80 -2.67 10.84
N GLN A 64 15.88 -1.58 10.09
CA GLN A 64 14.72 -0.84 9.65
C GLN A 64 13.71 -1.78 8.98
N ALA A 65 12.47 -1.79 9.46
CA ALA A 65 11.41 -2.53 8.80
C ALA A 65 11.04 -1.86 7.47
N GLU A 66 10.83 -2.67 6.47
CA GLU A 66 10.33 -2.24 5.18
C GLU A 66 8.83 -2.53 5.11
N VAL A 67 8.05 -1.56 4.67
CA VAL A 67 6.62 -1.78 4.42
C VAL A 67 6.45 -2.57 3.13
N THR A 68 5.84 -3.75 3.23
CA THR A 68 5.66 -4.67 2.09
C THR A 68 4.20 -5.10 1.93
N SER A 69 3.90 -5.81 0.86
CA SER A 69 2.61 -6.49 0.70
C SER A 69 2.62 -7.91 1.31
N CYS A 70 3.74 -8.34 1.86
CA CYS A 70 3.93 -9.70 2.32
C CYS A 70 3.30 -9.97 3.69
N GLY A 71 3.24 -8.97 4.56
CA GLY A 71 2.68 -9.14 5.91
C GLY A 71 3.40 -10.25 6.69
N LEU A 72 2.65 -11.23 7.15
CA LEU A 72 3.17 -12.36 7.93
C LEU A 72 3.77 -13.49 7.07
N ASN A 73 3.79 -13.37 5.76
CA ASN A 73 4.37 -14.39 4.89
C ASN A 73 5.90 -14.37 4.95
N ASP A 74 6.51 -15.52 4.80
CA ASP A 74 7.96 -15.71 4.89
C ASP A 74 8.74 -15.32 3.62
N GLY A 75 8.19 -14.49 2.78
CA GLY A 75 8.86 -14.07 1.56
C GLY A 75 7.89 -13.51 0.55
N PRO A 76 8.31 -13.36 -0.68
CA PRO A 76 7.47 -12.83 -1.73
C PRO A 76 6.17 -13.62 -1.88
N LEU A 77 5.08 -12.92 -2.08
CA LEU A 77 3.79 -13.51 -2.41
C LEU A 77 3.88 -14.23 -3.76
N ARG A 78 3.05 -15.24 -3.94
CA ARG A 78 3.01 -15.93 -5.23
C ARG A 78 2.55 -14.96 -6.33
N GLY A 79 3.23 -14.96 -7.47
CA GLY A 79 2.82 -14.19 -8.66
C GLY A 79 1.60 -14.77 -9.39
N LYS A 80 0.80 -15.58 -8.68
CA LYS A 80 -0.40 -16.23 -9.20
C LYS A 80 -1.49 -16.25 -8.13
N GLY A 81 -2.70 -15.86 -8.49
CA GLY A 81 -3.86 -15.83 -7.61
C GLY A 81 -4.56 -14.48 -7.62
N ARG A 82 -5.50 -14.32 -6.73
CA ARG A 82 -6.25 -13.07 -6.53
C ARG A 82 -5.76 -12.42 -5.24
N TYR A 83 -5.46 -11.14 -5.32
CA TYR A 83 -5.06 -10.33 -4.19
C TYR A 83 -5.94 -9.08 -4.11
N GLU A 84 -6.26 -8.67 -2.91
CA GLU A 84 -7.01 -7.44 -2.68
C GLU A 84 -6.07 -6.22 -2.76
N ALA A 85 -6.55 -5.14 -3.37
CA ALA A 85 -5.74 -3.92 -3.52
C ALA A 85 -5.28 -3.33 -2.17
N ARG A 86 -5.97 -3.66 -1.08
CA ARG A 86 -5.59 -3.23 0.28
C ARG A 86 -4.20 -3.68 0.74
N ILE A 87 -3.57 -4.65 0.08
CA ILE A 87 -2.19 -5.05 0.42
C ILE A 87 -1.14 -4.15 -0.22
N ALA A 88 -1.53 -3.13 -0.97
CA ALA A 88 -0.57 -2.15 -1.48
C ALA A 88 0.27 -1.58 -0.34
N CYS A 89 1.57 -1.59 -0.52
CA CYS A 89 2.53 -1.05 0.45
C CYS A 89 2.90 0.40 0.16
N ASN A 90 2.70 0.86 -1.08
CA ASN A 90 2.89 2.24 -1.48
C ASN A 90 1.60 2.78 -2.10
N LEU A 91 1.25 4.00 -1.74
CA LEU A 91 0.06 4.67 -2.25
C LEU A 91 0.27 6.19 -2.25
N TRP A 92 0.27 6.81 -3.43
CA TRP A 92 0.38 8.25 -3.56
C TRP A 92 -0.43 8.78 -4.73
N GLY A 93 -0.70 10.05 -4.71
CA GLY A 93 -1.31 10.78 -5.80
C GLY A 93 -0.30 11.71 -6.46
N LYS A 94 -0.78 12.54 -7.38
CA LYS A 94 0.01 13.55 -8.08
C LYS A 94 0.78 14.47 -7.14
N ASP A 95 0.20 14.78 -5.98
CA ASP A 95 0.79 15.66 -4.97
C ASP A 95 1.53 14.89 -3.85
N GLY A 96 1.81 13.62 -4.05
CA GLY A 96 2.46 12.73 -3.08
C GLY A 96 1.48 12.01 -2.17
N THR A 97 1.91 11.66 -0.97
CA THR A 97 1.08 10.99 0.05
C THR A 97 0.16 11.97 0.77
N GLY A 98 -1.04 11.52 1.12
CA GLY A 98 -1.99 12.33 1.88
C GLY A 98 -1.75 12.29 3.39
N ARG A 99 -1.97 13.40 4.06
CA ARG A 99 -2.01 13.51 5.52
C ARG A 99 -3.46 13.62 5.97
N TYR A 100 -3.83 12.83 6.97
CA TYR A 100 -5.21 12.78 7.50
C TYR A 100 -5.34 13.40 8.89
N ASP A 101 -4.34 14.13 9.33
CA ASP A 101 -4.43 14.92 10.56
C ASP A 101 -5.18 16.25 10.34
N GLY A 102 -5.71 16.80 11.42
CA GLY A 102 -6.52 18.02 11.39
C GLY A 102 -5.77 19.28 10.97
N LEU A 103 -4.46 19.22 10.83
CA LEU A 103 -3.62 20.33 10.41
C LEU A 103 -3.51 20.46 8.90
N PHE A 104 -3.94 19.43 8.16
CA PHE A 104 -3.84 19.43 6.71
C PHE A 104 -5.14 19.87 6.05
N PRO A 105 -5.12 20.83 5.14
CA PRO A 105 -6.33 21.28 4.47
C PRO A 105 -7.01 20.14 3.71
N LYS A 106 -8.27 19.89 3.99
CA LYS A 106 -9.06 18.81 3.35
C LYS A 106 -9.06 18.88 1.82
N TRP A 107 -8.87 20.07 1.22
CA TRP A 107 -8.81 20.21 -0.22
C TRP A 107 -7.59 19.53 -0.86
N ARG A 108 -6.46 19.42 -0.14
CA ARG A 108 -5.28 18.68 -0.61
C ARG A 108 -5.52 17.18 -0.70
N LEU A 109 -6.45 16.65 0.09
CA LEU A 109 -6.83 15.24 0.07
C LEU A 109 -7.85 14.90 -1.02
N ARG A 110 -8.37 15.88 -1.71
CA ARG A 110 -9.44 15.70 -2.71
C ARG A 110 -9.06 14.74 -3.82
N ASN A 111 -7.80 14.77 -4.25
CA ASN A 111 -7.28 13.97 -5.36
C ASN A 111 -6.41 12.81 -4.87
N HIS A 112 -6.34 12.58 -3.56
CA HIS A 112 -5.47 11.56 -3.00
C HIS A 112 -6.16 10.20 -2.99
N PRO A 113 -5.51 9.12 -3.48
CA PRO A 113 -6.01 7.77 -3.30
C PRO A 113 -5.92 7.36 -1.83
N TYR A 114 -6.83 6.51 -1.38
CA TYR A 114 -6.87 6.05 0.00
C TYR A 114 -7.44 4.63 0.14
N PHE A 115 -7.00 3.93 1.16
CA PHE A 115 -7.57 2.64 1.53
C PHE A 115 -8.93 2.84 2.18
N THR A 116 -9.89 2.02 1.81
CA THR A 116 -11.25 2.05 2.36
C THR A 116 -11.92 0.70 2.22
N GLN A 117 -13.18 0.62 2.59
CA GLN A 117 -14.01 -0.57 2.52
C GLN A 117 -15.47 -0.21 2.29
N ASP A 118 -16.29 -1.18 1.93
CA ASP A 118 -17.73 -1.03 1.92
C ASP A 118 -18.29 -1.16 3.34
N GLY A 119 -19.35 -0.40 3.62
CA GLY A 119 -20.01 -0.43 4.92
C GLY A 119 -19.23 0.24 6.04
N PRO A 120 -19.56 -0.02 7.30
CA PRO A 120 -18.91 0.56 8.45
C PRO A 120 -17.48 0.08 8.59
N ASP A 121 -16.64 0.90 9.22
CA ASP A 121 -15.23 0.60 9.48
C ASP A 121 -15.12 -0.43 10.63
N ARG A 122 -15.36 -1.68 10.29
CA ARG A 122 -15.35 -2.83 11.22
C ARG A 122 -14.67 -4.04 10.58
N GLU A 123 -14.28 -4.98 11.43
CA GLU A 123 -13.51 -6.19 11.07
C GLU A 123 -14.24 -7.14 10.12
N ASP A 124 -15.55 -7.19 10.19
CA ASP A 124 -16.40 -8.06 9.38
C ASP A 124 -16.72 -7.53 7.98
N SER A 125 -16.24 -6.35 7.65
CA SER A 125 -16.41 -5.79 6.32
C SER A 125 -15.44 -6.40 5.33
N GLY A 126 -15.94 -7.27 4.48
CA GLY A 126 -15.15 -8.13 3.60
C GLY A 126 -14.58 -7.48 2.35
N ASN A 127 -15.04 -6.29 1.96
CA ASN A 127 -14.63 -5.67 0.70
C ASN A 127 -13.76 -4.43 0.96
N GLN A 128 -12.44 -4.61 0.93
CA GLN A 128 -11.47 -3.54 1.11
C GLN A 128 -10.73 -3.23 -0.19
N TYR A 129 -10.63 -1.96 -0.53
CA TYR A 129 -10.11 -1.50 -1.81
C TYR A 129 -9.39 -0.16 -1.70
N ILE A 130 -8.78 0.28 -2.78
CA ILE A 130 -8.22 1.62 -2.92
C ILE A 130 -9.23 2.47 -3.67
N ALA A 131 -9.68 3.53 -3.04
CA ALA A 131 -10.59 4.49 -3.65
C ALA A 131 -9.85 5.71 -4.20
N ASN A 132 -10.54 6.46 -5.05
CA ASN A 132 -10.09 7.74 -5.59
C ASN A 132 -8.77 7.67 -6.37
N MET A 133 -8.60 6.60 -7.15
CA MET A 133 -7.50 6.48 -8.10
C MET A 133 -7.74 7.45 -9.26
N ARG A 134 -7.08 8.59 -9.22
CA ARG A 134 -7.18 9.66 -10.21
C ARG A 134 -5.89 9.80 -11.01
N ASP A 135 -5.85 10.74 -11.94
CA ASP A 135 -4.65 11.04 -12.71
C ASP A 135 -3.42 11.23 -11.82
N GLY A 136 -2.35 10.50 -12.14
CA GLY A 136 -1.12 10.47 -11.36
C GLY A 136 -1.17 9.68 -10.07
N ALA A 137 -2.26 8.95 -9.79
CA ALA A 137 -2.32 8.05 -8.63
C ALA A 137 -1.54 6.76 -8.91
N VAL A 138 -0.81 6.30 -7.91
CA VAL A 138 0.01 5.09 -7.96
C VAL A 138 -0.24 4.22 -6.75
N ALA A 139 -0.43 2.92 -6.98
CA ALA A 139 -0.43 1.89 -5.96
C ALA A 139 0.70 0.91 -6.23
N GLY A 140 1.61 0.74 -5.26
CA GLY A 140 2.74 -0.15 -5.36
C GLY A 140 2.57 -1.38 -4.49
N PHE A 141 3.00 -2.52 -5.02
CA PHE A 141 2.91 -3.83 -4.38
C PHE A 141 4.27 -4.51 -4.38
N LYS A 142 4.73 -5.01 -3.27
CA LYS A 142 6.01 -5.74 -3.16
C LYS A 142 5.99 -6.68 -1.94
N TYR A 143 6.54 -7.85 -2.04
CA TYR A 143 7.22 -8.48 -3.17
C TYR A 143 6.36 -9.60 -3.72
N PHE A 144 6.48 -9.83 -5.02
CA PHE A 144 5.82 -10.94 -5.70
C PHE A 144 6.85 -11.77 -6.47
N ALA A 145 6.76 -13.09 -6.33
CA ALA A 145 7.55 -14.01 -7.13
C ALA A 145 6.76 -14.38 -8.39
N PHE A 146 6.99 -13.65 -9.47
CA PHE A 146 6.44 -13.98 -10.76
C PHE A 146 7.28 -15.09 -11.41
N LYS A 147 6.62 -16.19 -11.73
CA LYS A 147 7.19 -17.27 -12.51
C LYS A 147 6.18 -17.56 -13.60
N ASP A 148 6.60 -17.39 -14.85
CA ASP A 148 5.77 -17.64 -16.03
C ASP A 148 4.41 -16.91 -16.03
N ALA A 149 4.38 -15.69 -15.46
CA ALA A 149 3.19 -14.88 -15.41
C ALA A 149 2.90 -14.29 -16.80
N ALA A 150 1.78 -14.70 -17.39
CA ALA A 150 1.36 -14.27 -18.72
C ALA A 150 0.34 -13.13 -18.70
N GLU A 151 -0.32 -12.89 -17.57
CA GLU A 151 -1.43 -11.96 -17.49
C GLU A 151 -1.54 -11.29 -16.10
N ILE A 152 -1.88 -10.00 -16.09
CA ILE A 152 -2.29 -9.27 -14.90
C ILE A 152 -3.70 -8.73 -15.15
N LYS A 153 -4.65 -9.11 -14.28
CA LYS A 153 -6.02 -8.58 -14.29
C LYS A 153 -6.20 -7.60 -13.14
N VAL A 154 -6.65 -6.40 -13.46
CA VAL A 154 -7.01 -5.39 -12.46
C VAL A 154 -8.52 -5.22 -12.47
N HIS A 155 -9.14 -5.49 -11.33
CA HIS A 155 -10.57 -5.22 -11.13
C HIS A 155 -10.73 -3.81 -10.57
N CYS A 156 -11.44 -2.96 -11.31
CA CYS A 156 -11.77 -1.60 -10.88
C CYS A 156 -13.23 -1.28 -11.17
N THR A 157 -13.81 -0.39 -10.38
CA THR A 157 -15.18 0.10 -10.53
C THR A 157 -15.19 1.63 -10.61
N GLY A 158 -16.24 2.17 -11.19
CA GLY A 158 -16.41 3.62 -11.35
C GLY A 158 -16.30 4.05 -12.80
N SER A 159 -16.28 5.36 -13.02
CA SER A 159 -16.16 5.95 -14.35
C SER A 159 -14.81 6.62 -14.51
N ALA A 160 -14.05 6.15 -15.48
CA ALA A 160 -12.77 6.74 -15.84
C ALA A 160 -12.55 6.68 -17.35
N ASN A 161 -11.93 7.71 -17.86
CA ASN A 161 -11.32 7.71 -19.18
C ASN A 161 -9.84 8.02 -18.98
N GLY A 162 -8.96 7.10 -19.30
CA GLY A 162 -7.54 7.29 -19.04
C GLY A 162 -6.71 6.05 -19.34
N ARG A 163 -5.49 6.07 -18.88
CA ARG A 163 -4.53 4.98 -19.05
C ARG A 163 -4.19 4.36 -17.69
N LEU A 164 -4.24 3.03 -17.63
CA LEU A 164 -3.71 2.25 -16.54
C LEU A 164 -2.36 1.71 -16.98
N GLN A 165 -1.31 2.11 -16.30
CA GLN A 165 0.04 1.64 -16.55
C GLN A 165 0.48 0.68 -15.45
N VAL A 166 1.14 -0.39 -15.84
CA VAL A 166 1.76 -1.36 -14.93
C VAL A 166 3.26 -1.35 -15.18
N SER A 167 4.02 -1.19 -14.12
CA SER A 167 5.48 -1.13 -14.18
C SER A 167 6.11 -1.97 -13.06
N THR A 168 7.29 -2.52 -13.32
CA THR A 168 8.15 -3.12 -12.30
C THR A 168 9.10 -2.12 -11.66
N ALA A 169 9.16 -0.90 -12.19
CA ALA A 169 9.97 0.19 -11.64
C ALA A 169 9.06 1.30 -11.09
N PRO A 170 9.33 1.84 -9.87
CA PRO A 170 8.48 2.84 -9.24
C PRO A 170 8.45 4.20 -9.99
N ASP A 171 9.43 4.46 -10.81
CA ASP A 171 9.52 5.63 -11.69
C ASP A 171 8.88 5.42 -13.07
N PHE A 172 8.25 4.26 -13.29
CA PHE A 172 7.64 3.85 -14.54
C PHE A 172 8.60 3.79 -15.74
N SER A 173 9.90 3.67 -15.51
CA SER A 173 10.89 3.47 -16.57
C SER A 173 10.77 2.12 -17.28
N THR A 174 10.13 1.14 -16.66
CA THR A 174 9.95 -0.21 -17.21
C THR A 174 8.48 -0.60 -17.18
N LEU A 175 7.77 -0.29 -18.26
CA LEU A 175 6.36 -0.63 -18.40
C LEU A 175 6.19 -2.11 -18.83
N CYS A 176 5.31 -2.81 -18.10
CA CYS A 176 4.84 -4.14 -18.45
C CYS A 176 3.52 -4.09 -19.23
N ALA A 177 2.70 -3.08 -18.97
CA ALA A 177 1.44 -2.85 -19.67
C ALA A 177 1.05 -1.38 -19.66
N ASP A 178 0.32 -0.97 -20.68
CA ASP A 178 -0.28 0.35 -20.84
C ASP A 178 -1.65 0.19 -21.50
N ILE A 179 -2.70 0.28 -20.69
CA ILE A 179 -4.06 -0.10 -21.06
C ILE A 179 -4.94 1.16 -21.04
N PHE A 180 -5.67 1.40 -22.11
CA PHE A 180 -6.67 2.45 -22.14
C PHE A 180 -7.97 1.97 -21.49
N ILE A 181 -8.41 2.67 -20.45
CA ILE A 181 -9.68 2.44 -19.76
C ILE A 181 -10.68 3.47 -20.31
N LYS A 182 -11.82 2.97 -20.79
CA LYS A 182 -12.93 3.80 -21.27
C LYS A 182 -14.18 3.53 -20.43
N ASN A 183 -14.94 4.58 -20.13
CA ASN A 183 -16.23 4.46 -19.44
C ASN A 183 -17.12 3.36 -20.04
N GLY A 184 -17.62 2.48 -19.22
CA GLY A 184 -18.67 1.56 -19.58
C GLY A 184 -18.24 0.15 -19.90
N SER A 185 -17.08 -0.28 -19.45
CA SER A 185 -16.72 -1.71 -19.45
C SER A 185 -16.84 -2.30 -18.05
#